data_b5e2dae30bd168a18c0815607b15ea2e
#
_entry.id   b5e2dae30bd168a18c0815607b15ea2e
#
_cell.length_a   1.000
_cell.length_b   1.000
_cell.length_c   1.000
_cell.angle_alpha   90.00
_cell.angle_beta   90.00
_cell.angle_gamma   90.00
#
_symmetry.space_group_name_H-M   'P 1'
#
loop_
_entity.id
_entity.type
_entity.pdbx_description
1 polymer ?
#
loop_
_entity_poly.entity_id
_entity_poly.type
_entity_poly.pdbx_seq_one_letter_code
_entity_poly.pdbx_strand_id
1 'polypeptide(L)'
;MQKPILIYCYDAYCGWCYGFSPIIKKIAEEYSFQLDVEVLSGGMMIGENKMPIEKIGPYIQGAYKRVEEVTGIKFGDDFLWHTANPDKSDWVMNSEKPAIALCILKEIYPERQLEFAGDLQYALNYEGRDLDDDEAYKHLLEKYTISK
;
A
#
# COMPACT_ATOMS: atom_id res chain seq x y z
N MET A 1 -10.35 -3.80 30.83
CA MET A 1 -9.22 -4.66 30.37
C MET A 1 -8.75 -4.14 29.04
N GLN A 2 -7.46 -4.05 28.86
CA GLN A 2 -6.88 -3.62 27.57
C GLN A 2 -7.13 -4.71 26.52
N LYS A 3 -7.56 -4.30 25.32
CA LYS A 3 -7.74 -5.24 24.21
C LYS A 3 -6.39 -5.76 23.70
N PRO A 4 -6.29 -7.00 23.26
CA PRO A 4 -5.13 -7.46 22.53
C PRO A 4 -4.95 -6.66 21.23
N ILE A 5 -3.70 -6.52 20.80
CA ILE A 5 -3.34 -5.79 19.59
C ILE A 5 -2.96 -6.79 18.50
N LEU A 6 -3.64 -6.73 17.37
CA LEU A 6 -3.24 -7.42 16.14
C LEU A 6 -2.27 -6.54 15.37
N ILE A 7 -1.01 -6.95 15.30
CA ILE A 7 0.00 -6.23 14.52
C ILE A 7 -0.04 -6.72 13.07
N TYR A 8 -0.38 -5.81 12.16
CA TYR A 8 -0.38 -6.06 10.72
C TYR A 8 0.85 -5.43 10.07
N CYS A 9 1.81 -6.28 9.72
CA CYS A 9 2.98 -5.84 8.96
C CYS A 9 2.66 -5.91 7.47
N TYR A 10 2.81 -4.79 6.77
CA TYR A 10 2.55 -4.68 5.33
C TYR A 10 3.63 -3.85 4.64
N ASP A 11 3.61 -3.83 3.33
CA ASP A 11 4.34 -2.84 2.54
C ASP A 11 3.45 -2.31 1.42
N ALA A 12 3.54 -1.01 1.11
CA ALA A 12 2.73 -0.38 0.07
C ALA A 12 2.98 -1.01 -1.31
N TYR A 13 4.19 -1.49 -1.56
CA TYR A 13 4.58 -2.14 -2.82
C TYR A 13 4.39 -3.66 -2.83
N CYS A 14 3.87 -4.24 -1.77
CA CYS A 14 3.59 -5.68 -1.70
C CYS A 14 2.25 -6.02 -2.35
N GLY A 15 2.26 -6.66 -3.52
CA GLY A 15 1.04 -7.04 -4.24
C GLY A 15 0.14 -8.01 -3.46
N TRP A 16 0.71 -8.93 -2.68
CA TRP A 16 -0.06 -9.83 -1.80
C TRP A 16 -0.71 -9.08 -0.65
N CYS A 17 -0.05 -8.05 -0.09
CA CYS A 17 -0.65 -7.17 0.91
C CYS A 17 -1.83 -6.39 0.32
N TYR A 18 -1.71 -5.92 -0.92
CA TYR A 18 -2.82 -5.30 -1.64
C TYR A 18 -4.00 -6.25 -1.79
N GLY A 19 -3.75 -7.49 -2.22
CA GLY A 19 -4.77 -8.53 -2.32
C GLY A 19 -5.42 -8.90 -0.97
N PHE A 20 -4.68 -8.80 0.13
CA PHE A 20 -5.17 -9.09 1.49
C PHE A 20 -5.89 -7.91 2.14
N SER A 21 -5.72 -6.71 1.62
CA SER A 21 -6.28 -5.47 2.19
C SER A 21 -7.78 -5.55 2.52
N PRO A 22 -8.68 -6.07 1.67
CA PRO A 22 -10.09 -6.20 2.02
C PRO A 22 -10.35 -7.18 3.18
N ILE A 23 -9.52 -8.21 3.30
CA ILE A 23 -9.67 -9.25 4.33
C ILE A 23 -9.27 -8.71 5.70
N ILE A 24 -8.11 -8.07 5.81
CA ILE A 24 -7.67 -7.48 7.08
C ILE A 24 -8.61 -6.36 7.55
N LYS A 25 -9.17 -5.58 6.63
CA LYS A 25 -10.19 -4.58 6.93
C LYS A 25 -11.44 -5.22 7.53
N LYS A 26 -11.94 -6.30 6.92
CA LYS A 26 -13.09 -7.04 7.42
C LYS A 26 -12.83 -7.64 8.81
N ILE A 27 -11.65 -8.21 9.04
CA ILE A 27 -11.24 -8.73 10.35
C ILE A 27 -11.26 -7.60 11.40
N ALA A 28 -10.69 -6.45 11.08
CA ALA A 28 -10.65 -5.30 11.99
C ALA A 28 -12.06 -4.79 12.34
N GLU A 29 -12.98 -4.78 11.38
CA GLU A 29 -14.39 -4.38 11.59
C GLU A 29 -15.15 -5.41 12.44
N GLU A 30 -15.09 -6.69 12.09
CA GLU A 30 -15.82 -7.77 12.81
C GLU A 30 -15.36 -7.93 14.26
N TYR A 31 -14.06 -7.76 14.51
CA TYR A 31 -13.47 -7.96 15.84
C TYR A 31 -13.15 -6.66 16.59
N SER A 32 -13.70 -5.53 16.14
CA SER A 32 -13.42 -4.20 16.71
C SER A 32 -13.69 -4.07 18.21
N PHE A 33 -14.59 -4.87 18.76
CA PHE A 33 -14.86 -4.92 20.21
C PHE A 33 -13.87 -5.80 20.99
N GLN A 34 -13.13 -6.67 20.30
CA GLN A 34 -12.27 -7.69 20.90
C GLN A 34 -10.78 -7.37 20.77
N LEU A 35 -10.39 -6.70 19.70
CA LEU A 35 -8.98 -6.36 19.43
C LEU A 35 -8.84 -4.99 18.80
N ASP A 36 -7.66 -4.42 18.95
CA ASP A 36 -7.20 -3.24 18.22
C ASP A 36 -6.21 -3.67 17.14
N VAL A 37 -6.10 -2.91 16.06
CA VAL A 37 -5.14 -3.18 14.97
C VAL A 37 -4.07 -2.11 14.95
N GLU A 38 -2.82 -2.54 14.90
CA GLU A 38 -1.64 -1.71 14.66
C GLU A 38 -1.03 -2.07 13.32
N VAL A 39 -0.83 -1.08 12.45
CA VAL A 39 -0.20 -1.27 11.14
C VAL A 39 1.27 -0.84 11.20
N LEU A 40 2.14 -1.71 10.73
CA LEU A 40 3.58 -1.45 10.61
C LEU A 40 4.01 -1.58 9.15
N SER A 41 4.78 -0.61 8.67
CA SER A 41 5.43 -0.70 7.35
C SER A 41 6.65 -1.61 7.43
N GLY A 42 6.73 -2.59 6.51
CA GLY A 42 7.81 -3.57 6.48
C GLY A 42 9.13 -3.05 5.93
N GLY A 43 9.10 -1.94 5.19
CA GLY A 43 10.32 -1.37 4.59
C GLY A 43 10.96 -2.28 3.54
N MET A 44 10.15 -2.94 2.72
CA MET A 44 10.61 -3.94 1.76
C MET A 44 11.59 -3.36 0.73
N MET A 45 11.35 -2.13 0.27
CA MET A 45 12.14 -1.46 -0.76
C MET A 45 12.69 -0.12 -0.26
N ILE A 46 13.60 -0.16 0.72
CA ILE A 46 14.25 1.04 1.27
C ILE A 46 15.77 0.99 1.07
N GLY A 47 16.43 2.14 1.10
CA GLY A 47 17.87 2.25 1.00
C GLY A 47 18.40 1.58 -0.27
N GLU A 48 19.30 0.62 -0.13
CA GLU A 48 19.89 -0.13 -1.26
C GLU A 48 18.91 -1.11 -1.93
N ASN A 49 17.78 -1.41 -1.27
CA ASN A 49 16.73 -2.27 -1.80
C ASN A 49 15.69 -1.52 -2.66
N LYS A 50 15.82 -0.21 -2.80
CA LYS A 50 15.02 0.55 -3.79
C LYS A 50 15.19 -0.06 -5.16
N MET A 51 14.10 -0.23 -5.89
CA MET A 51 14.14 -0.98 -7.14
C MET A 51 13.46 -0.24 -8.29
N PRO A 52 14.21 0.09 -9.35
CA PRO A 52 13.60 0.62 -10.57
C PRO A 52 12.57 -0.37 -11.14
N ILE A 53 11.47 0.16 -11.67
CA ILE A 53 10.41 -0.64 -12.30
C ILE A 53 10.96 -1.54 -13.42
N GLU A 54 12.00 -1.09 -14.10
CA GLU A 54 12.71 -1.84 -15.14
C GLU A 54 13.17 -3.23 -14.67
N LYS A 55 13.59 -3.32 -13.40
CA LYS A 55 14.04 -4.60 -12.81
C LYS A 55 12.90 -5.45 -12.27
N ILE A 56 11.90 -4.84 -11.63
CA ILE A 56 10.83 -5.57 -10.95
C ILE A 56 9.60 -5.80 -11.82
N GLY A 57 9.37 -4.97 -12.84
CA GLY A 57 8.20 -5.04 -13.71
C GLY A 57 7.96 -6.43 -14.31
N PRO A 58 8.97 -7.10 -14.87
CA PRO A 58 8.80 -8.46 -15.40
C PRO A 58 8.32 -9.49 -14.36
N TYR A 59 8.80 -9.37 -13.12
CA TYR A 59 8.33 -10.21 -12.02
C TYR A 59 6.86 -9.93 -11.71
N ILE A 60 6.46 -8.68 -11.61
CA ILE A 60 5.08 -8.28 -11.35
C ILE A 60 4.15 -8.78 -12.45
N GLN A 61 4.56 -8.65 -13.72
CA GLN A 61 3.80 -9.17 -14.87
C GLN A 61 3.57 -10.70 -14.82
N GLY A 62 4.50 -11.45 -14.26
CA GLY A 62 4.35 -12.89 -14.04
C GLY A 62 3.48 -13.25 -12.83
N ALA A 63 3.38 -12.37 -11.84
CA ALA A 63 2.80 -12.66 -10.53
C ALA A 63 1.38 -12.09 -10.33
N TYR A 64 1.05 -10.93 -10.92
CA TYR A 64 -0.18 -10.21 -10.57
C TYR A 64 -1.46 -11.01 -10.82
N LYS A 65 -1.52 -11.80 -11.90
CA LYS A 65 -2.68 -12.63 -12.21
C LYS A 65 -2.97 -13.65 -11.12
N ARG A 66 -1.91 -14.21 -10.52
CA ARG A 66 -2.06 -15.14 -9.40
C ARG A 66 -2.62 -14.47 -8.17
N VAL A 67 -2.22 -13.23 -7.89
CA VAL A 67 -2.81 -12.44 -6.79
C VAL A 67 -4.29 -12.21 -7.05
N GLU A 68 -4.66 -11.80 -8.27
CA GLU A 68 -6.06 -11.60 -8.66
C GLU A 68 -6.91 -12.87 -8.54
N GLU A 69 -6.39 -14.01 -9.00
CA GLU A 69 -7.07 -15.31 -8.93
C GLU A 69 -7.35 -15.74 -7.49
N VAL A 70 -6.35 -15.57 -6.60
CA VAL A 70 -6.46 -16.03 -5.21
C VAL A 70 -7.29 -15.10 -4.36
N THR A 71 -7.18 -13.78 -4.58
CA THR A 71 -7.77 -12.77 -3.68
C THR A 71 -9.04 -12.13 -4.23
N GLY A 72 -9.26 -12.21 -5.53
CA GLY A 72 -10.37 -11.52 -6.22
C GLY A 72 -10.13 -10.01 -6.43
N ILE A 73 -9.03 -9.45 -5.92
CA ILE A 73 -8.68 -8.03 -6.14
C ILE A 73 -8.25 -7.82 -7.59
N LYS A 74 -8.36 -6.58 -8.07
CA LYS A 74 -7.93 -6.21 -9.42
C LYS A 74 -6.84 -5.17 -9.38
N PHE A 75 -5.81 -5.39 -10.20
CA PHE A 75 -4.83 -4.36 -10.52
C PHE A 75 -5.36 -3.44 -11.62
N GLY A 76 -5.04 -2.15 -11.54
CA GLY A 76 -5.49 -1.19 -12.53
C GLY A 76 -4.60 -1.16 -13.79
N ASP A 77 -5.20 -0.74 -14.91
CA ASP A 77 -4.53 -0.72 -16.22
C ASP A 77 -3.31 0.22 -16.22
N ASP A 78 -3.40 1.36 -15.53
CA ASP A 78 -2.30 2.33 -15.47
C ASP A 78 -1.08 1.75 -14.72
N PHE A 79 -1.29 1.08 -13.59
CA PHE A 79 -0.22 0.38 -12.89
C PHE A 79 0.40 -0.73 -13.77
N LEU A 80 -0.47 -1.54 -14.38
CA LEU A 80 -0.02 -2.65 -15.23
C LEU A 80 0.71 -2.16 -16.48
N TRP A 81 0.36 -0.98 -17.00
CA TRP A 81 1.11 -0.37 -18.11
C TRP A 81 2.58 -0.14 -17.74
N HIS A 82 2.86 0.44 -16.56
CA HIS A 82 4.23 0.67 -16.09
C HIS A 82 5.01 -0.64 -15.92
N THR A 83 4.38 -1.68 -15.43
CA THR A 83 5.03 -2.99 -15.25
C THR A 83 5.24 -3.73 -16.58
N ALA A 84 4.39 -3.50 -17.57
CA ALA A 84 4.49 -4.09 -18.91
C ALA A 84 5.41 -3.30 -19.85
N ASN A 85 5.65 -2.01 -19.57
CA ASN A 85 6.52 -1.12 -20.36
C ASN A 85 7.61 -0.50 -19.46
N PRO A 86 8.39 -1.33 -18.76
CA PRO A 86 9.33 -0.85 -17.75
C PRO A 86 10.48 0.00 -18.35
N ASP A 87 10.79 -0.18 -19.62
CA ASP A 87 11.75 0.61 -20.40
C ASP A 87 11.27 2.04 -20.71
N LYS A 88 9.97 2.29 -20.57
CA LYS A 88 9.32 3.59 -20.80
C LYS A 88 8.88 4.29 -19.52
N SER A 89 9.06 3.64 -18.39
CA SER A 89 8.67 4.13 -17.08
C SER A 89 9.91 4.50 -16.27
N ASP A 90 9.88 5.64 -15.62
CA ASP A 90 10.93 6.13 -14.73
C ASP A 90 10.66 5.80 -13.24
N TRP A 91 9.65 5.00 -12.97
CA TRP A 91 9.26 4.66 -11.61
C TRP A 91 10.36 3.92 -10.84
N VAL A 92 10.53 4.34 -9.59
CA VAL A 92 11.38 3.66 -8.61
C VAL A 92 10.51 3.20 -7.44
N MET A 93 10.48 1.89 -7.21
CA MET A 93 9.79 1.33 -6.05
C MET A 93 10.57 1.67 -4.79
N ASN A 94 9.99 2.56 -3.98
CA ASN A 94 10.60 3.10 -2.76
C ASN A 94 9.57 3.14 -1.63
N SER A 95 9.72 2.22 -0.67
CA SER A 95 8.79 2.09 0.46
C SER A 95 8.93 3.20 1.51
N GLU A 96 9.92 4.09 1.40
CA GLU A 96 10.21 5.10 2.42
C GLU A 96 9.10 6.15 2.55
N LYS A 97 8.71 6.79 1.44
CA LYS A 97 7.65 7.83 1.47
C LYS A 97 6.30 7.30 2.00
N PRO A 98 5.76 6.17 1.49
CA PRO A 98 4.51 5.64 2.04
C PRO A 98 4.63 5.21 3.51
N ALA A 99 5.80 4.76 3.96
CA ALA A 99 6.04 4.44 5.36
C ALA A 99 6.01 5.70 6.24
N ILE A 100 6.67 6.79 5.80
CA ILE A 100 6.65 8.08 6.50
C ILE A 100 5.21 8.64 6.55
N ALA A 101 4.50 8.61 5.43
CA ALA A 101 3.11 9.07 5.36
C ALA A 101 2.21 8.31 6.34
N LEU A 102 2.35 6.99 6.44
CA LEU A 102 1.61 6.19 7.42
C LEU A 102 1.97 6.56 8.86
N CYS A 103 3.25 6.78 9.18
CA CYS A 103 3.68 7.20 10.51
C CYS A 103 3.05 8.54 10.91
N ILE A 104 3.05 9.51 10.01
CA ILE A 104 2.43 10.83 10.25
C ILE A 104 0.92 10.67 10.48
N LEU A 105 0.25 9.90 9.64
CA LEU A 105 -1.19 9.67 9.79
C LEU A 105 -1.53 9.00 11.11
N LYS A 106 -0.75 8.03 11.55
CA LYS A 106 -0.94 7.33 12.83
C LYS A 106 -0.87 8.28 14.04
N GLU A 107 -0.06 9.32 13.96
CA GLU A 107 0.01 10.35 15.01
C GLU A 107 -1.25 11.23 15.05
N ILE A 108 -1.85 11.50 13.89
CA ILE A 108 -3.01 12.39 13.75
C ILE A 108 -4.33 11.62 13.92
N TYR A 109 -4.44 10.46 13.26
CA TYR A 109 -5.64 9.63 13.20
C TYR A 109 -5.29 8.15 13.39
N PRO A 110 -4.88 7.73 14.60
CA PRO A 110 -4.45 6.35 14.86
C PRO A 110 -5.52 5.30 14.53
N GLU A 111 -6.80 5.65 14.68
CA GLU A 111 -7.94 4.77 14.35
C GLU A 111 -8.14 4.56 12.85
N ARG A 112 -7.54 5.41 12.00
CA ARG A 112 -7.66 5.33 10.54
C ARG A 112 -6.43 4.73 9.86
N GLN A 113 -5.49 4.21 10.61
CA GLN A 113 -4.21 3.71 10.06
C GLN A 113 -4.38 2.58 9.06
N LEU A 114 -5.30 1.65 9.30
CA LEU A 114 -5.55 0.54 8.38
C LEU A 114 -6.23 0.98 7.09
N GLU A 115 -7.16 1.92 7.19
CA GLU A 115 -7.81 2.55 6.02
C GLU A 115 -6.76 3.24 5.13
N PHE A 116 -5.88 4.02 5.73
CA PHE A 116 -4.83 4.74 5.00
C PHE A 116 -3.82 3.80 4.33
N ALA A 117 -3.40 2.73 5.01
CA ALA A 117 -2.55 1.71 4.42
C ALA A 117 -3.21 1.08 3.17
N GLY A 118 -4.50 0.80 3.23
CA GLY A 118 -5.29 0.33 2.09
C GLY A 118 -5.37 1.36 0.96
N ASP A 119 -5.55 2.63 1.29
CA ASP A 119 -5.61 3.72 0.30
C ASP A 119 -4.27 3.93 -0.41
N LEU A 120 -3.14 3.82 0.29
CA LEU A 120 -1.81 3.84 -0.33
C LEU A 120 -1.64 2.71 -1.34
N GLN A 121 -2.07 1.50 -0.98
CA GLN A 121 -1.99 0.35 -1.87
C GLN A 121 -2.91 0.49 -3.07
N TYR A 122 -4.11 1.03 -2.89
CA TYR A 122 -5.06 1.28 -3.97
C TYR A 122 -4.54 2.37 -4.92
N ALA A 123 -3.99 3.45 -4.38
CA ALA A 123 -3.40 4.53 -5.17
C ALA A 123 -2.30 4.01 -6.11
N LEU A 124 -1.42 3.14 -5.62
CA LEU A 124 -0.38 2.53 -6.44
C LEU A 124 -0.94 1.48 -7.41
N ASN A 125 -1.56 0.44 -6.86
CA ASN A 125 -1.84 -0.80 -7.60
C ASN A 125 -3.08 -0.73 -8.50
N TYR A 126 -4.00 0.18 -8.22
CA TYR A 126 -5.20 0.37 -9.02
C TYR A 126 -5.19 1.69 -9.79
N GLU A 127 -4.96 2.82 -9.12
CA GLU A 127 -4.97 4.14 -9.76
C GLU A 127 -3.69 4.45 -10.55
N GLY A 128 -2.62 3.66 -10.36
CA GLY A 128 -1.36 3.87 -11.08
C GLY A 128 -0.62 5.14 -10.67
N ARG A 129 -0.69 5.51 -9.39
CA ARG A 129 0.03 6.66 -8.84
C ARG A 129 1.42 6.27 -8.39
N ASP A 130 2.41 7.05 -8.75
CA ASP A 130 3.78 6.87 -8.28
C ASP A 130 3.90 7.33 -6.82
N LEU A 131 4.07 6.39 -5.89
CA LEU A 131 4.23 6.72 -4.46
C LEU A 131 5.59 7.34 -4.12
N ASP A 132 6.51 7.43 -5.06
CA ASP A 132 7.75 8.21 -4.89
C ASP A 132 7.57 9.68 -5.30
N ASP A 133 6.44 10.02 -5.94
CA ASP A 133 6.03 11.38 -6.27
C ASP A 133 5.11 11.98 -5.18
N ASP A 134 5.40 13.19 -4.74
CA ASP A 134 4.60 13.93 -3.75
C ASP A 134 3.15 14.18 -4.22
N GLU A 135 2.91 14.27 -5.53
CA GLU A 135 1.58 14.47 -6.09
C GLU A 135 0.59 13.33 -5.72
N ALA A 136 1.11 12.10 -5.57
CA ALA A 136 0.28 10.96 -5.17
C ALA A 136 -0.38 11.17 -3.80
N TYR A 137 0.25 11.93 -2.92
CA TYR A 137 -0.23 12.17 -1.55
C TYR A 137 -1.23 13.32 -1.44
N LYS A 138 -1.24 14.28 -2.37
CA LYS A 138 -2.18 15.41 -2.32
C LYS A 138 -3.64 14.93 -2.29
N HIS A 139 -3.97 13.99 -3.14
CA HIS A 139 -5.30 13.40 -3.19
C HIS A 139 -5.68 12.65 -1.90
N LEU A 140 -4.72 11.93 -1.32
CA LEU A 140 -4.91 11.24 -0.03
C LEU A 140 -5.10 12.24 1.12
N LEU A 141 -4.31 13.33 1.14
CA LEU A 141 -4.42 14.37 2.17
C LEU A 141 -5.80 15.03 2.20
N GLU A 142 -6.41 15.24 1.03
CA GLU A 142 -7.78 15.80 0.93
C GLU A 142 -8.79 14.88 1.62
N LYS A 143 -8.73 13.56 1.40
CA LYS A 143 -9.61 12.58 2.05
C LYS A 143 -9.49 12.60 3.58
N TYR A 144 -8.31 12.84 4.09
CA TYR A 144 -8.05 12.84 5.54
C TYR A 144 -8.11 14.22 6.18
N THR A 145 -8.44 15.27 5.42
CA THR A 145 -8.53 16.65 5.89
C THR A 145 -7.24 17.15 6.56
N ILE A 146 -6.10 16.67 6.09
CA ILE A 146 -4.78 17.11 6.57
C ILE A 146 -4.40 18.36 5.78
N SER A 147 -4.15 19.46 6.48
CA SER A 147 -3.61 20.68 5.84
C SER A 147 -2.22 20.45 5.29
N LYS A 148 -1.95 21.07 4.14
CA LYS A 148 -0.65 21.02 3.45
C LYS A 148 0.48 21.60 4.28
#